data_298cf411729223c998afa8ecd18daacd
#
_entry.id   298cf411729223c998afa8ecd18daacd
#
_cell.length_a   1.000
_cell.length_b   1.000
_cell.length_c   1.000
_cell.angle_alpha   90.00
_cell.angle_beta   90.00
_cell.angle_gamma   90.00
#
_symmetry.space_group_name_H-M   'P 1'
#
loop_
_entity.id
_entity.type
_entity.pdbx_description
1 polymer ?
#
loop_
_entity_poly.entity_id
_entity_poly.type
_entity_poly.pdbx_seq_one_letter_code
_entity_poly.pdbx_strand_id
1 'polypeptide(L)'
;MYAIVFDLNMKAYPNPSFGNAYADIREVLVGEFGFEEQQGFTYFGGADVTPVTCVLAVQALAARYEWFAQSARNIRMLRIEENHDLMPAIRKGA
;
A
#
# COMPACT_ATOMS: atom_id res chain seq x y z
N MET A 1 1.34 7.35 -13.07
CA MET A 1 1.86 6.63 -11.88
C MET A 1 0.88 5.57 -11.44
N TYR A 2 1.34 4.61 -10.69
CA TYR A 2 0.50 3.52 -10.21
C TYR A 2 0.50 3.50 -8.69
N ALA A 3 -0.62 3.09 -8.13
CA ALA A 3 -0.77 2.97 -6.69
C ALA A 3 -1.32 1.60 -6.34
N ILE A 4 -1.00 1.14 -5.13
CA ILE A 4 -1.61 -0.07 -4.56
C ILE A 4 -2.37 0.35 -3.31
N VAL A 5 -3.61 -0.11 -3.21
CA VAL A 5 -4.45 0.12 -2.04
C VAL A 5 -4.82 -1.23 -1.46
N PHE A 6 -4.56 -1.39 -0.18
CA PHE A 6 -4.85 -2.63 0.55
C PHE A 6 -6.05 -2.43 1.46
N ASP A 7 -6.91 -3.43 1.51
CA ASP A 7 -7.95 -3.55 2.52
C ASP A 7 -7.72 -4.86 3.27
N LEU A 8 -7.30 -4.75 4.51
CA LEU A 8 -6.91 -5.89 5.33
C LEU A 8 -7.86 -6.06 6.50
N ASN A 9 -8.25 -7.30 6.77
CA ASN A 9 -9.02 -7.65 7.95
C ASN A 9 -8.06 -8.19 9.02
N MET A 10 -7.60 -7.30 9.88
CA MET A 10 -6.64 -7.66 10.91
C MET A 10 -7.25 -8.51 12.02
N LYS A 11 -8.57 -8.56 12.11
CA LYS A 11 -9.26 -9.40 13.09
C LYS A 11 -9.31 -10.87 12.68
N ALA A 12 -9.12 -11.16 11.40
CA ALA A 12 -9.12 -12.53 10.89
C ALA A 12 -7.84 -13.28 11.23
N TYR A 13 -6.82 -12.58 11.71
CA TYR A 13 -5.52 -13.14 12.03
C TYR A 13 -5.16 -12.80 13.47
N PRO A 14 -4.89 -13.80 14.31
CA PRO A 14 -4.65 -13.58 15.74
C PRO A 14 -3.40 -12.74 16.05
N ASN A 15 -2.42 -12.78 15.17
CA ASN A 15 -1.20 -12.00 15.17
C ASN A 15 -0.81 -11.77 13.72
N PRO A 16 -0.19 -10.71 13.35
CA PRO A 16 0.46 -9.67 14.12
C PRO A 16 -0.53 -8.59 14.58
N SER A 17 -0.03 -7.65 15.38
CA SER A 17 -0.75 -6.43 15.66
C SER A 17 -0.84 -5.59 14.41
N PHE A 18 -1.78 -4.65 14.40
CA PHE A 18 -1.94 -3.72 13.27
C PHE A 18 -0.64 -3.01 12.94
N GLY A 19 0.11 -2.57 13.96
CA GLY A 19 1.37 -1.86 13.75
C GLY A 19 2.43 -2.72 13.07
N ASN A 20 2.51 -4.00 13.41
CA ASN A 20 3.47 -4.91 12.77
C ASN A 20 3.13 -5.14 11.30
N ALA A 21 1.86 -5.33 10.97
CA ALA A 21 1.44 -5.50 9.60
C ALA A 21 1.78 -4.29 8.75
N TYR A 22 1.54 -3.10 9.30
CA TYR A 22 1.85 -1.85 8.63
C TYR A 22 3.34 -1.72 8.34
N ALA A 23 4.17 -2.01 9.35
CA ALA A 23 5.62 -1.94 9.21
C ALA A 23 6.16 -2.95 8.19
N ASP A 24 5.61 -4.16 8.19
CA ASP A 24 6.04 -5.21 7.28
C ASP A 24 5.74 -4.85 5.82
N ILE A 25 4.54 -4.34 5.57
CA ILE A 25 4.17 -3.92 4.21
C ILE A 25 5.05 -2.77 3.76
N ARG A 26 5.26 -1.78 4.61
CA ARG A 26 6.09 -0.63 4.29
C ARG A 26 7.52 -1.04 3.96
N GLU A 27 8.09 -1.95 4.73
CA GLU A 27 9.45 -2.40 4.49
C GLU A 27 9.62 -2.98 3.09
N VAL A 28 8.67 -3.77 2.64
CA VAL A 28 8.72 -4.37 1.31
C VAL A 28 8.45 -3.33 0.23
N LEU A 29 7.37 -2.60 0.32
CA LEU A 29 6.96 -1.70 -0.75
C LEU A 29 7.90 -0.51 -0.87
N VAL A 30 8.23 0.13 0.23
CA VAL A 30 9.11 1.31 0.22
C VAL A 30 10.56 0.89 0.09
N GLY A 31 10.99 -0.10 0.86
CA GLY A 31 12.38 -0.50 0.91
C GLY A 31 12.87 -1.26 -0.33
N GLU A 32 12.01 -2.02 -0.99
CA GLU A 32 12.43 -2.92 -2.07
C GLU A 32 11.84 -2.60 -3.43
N PHE A 33 10.65 -2.00 -3.51
CA PHE A 33 9.94 -1.86 -4.78
C PHE A 33 9.72 -0.42 -5.24
N GLY A 34 10.21 0.56 -4.51
CA GLY A 34 10.18 1.94 -4.97
C GLY A 34 8.85 2.65 -4.80
N PHE A 35 8.04 2.21 -3.84
CA PHE A 35 6.79 2.89 -3.50
C PHE A 35 7.02 3.93 -2.42
N GLU A 36 6.10 4.87 -2.35
CA GLU A 36 6.04 5.88 -1.31
C GLU A 36 4.75 5.72 -0.54
N GLU A 37 4.88 5.65 0.79
CA GLU A 37 3.73 5.50 1.67
C GLU A 37 2.89 6.77 1.68
N GLN A 38 1.59 6.59 1.57
CA GLN A 38 0.65 7.69 1.72
C GLN A 38 -0.09 7.54 3.05
N GLN A 39 -1.38 7.31 3.04
CA GLN A 39 -2.14 7.13 4.26
C GLN A 39 -2.56 5.68 4.40
N GLY A 40 -2.50 5.18 5.63
CA GLY A 40 -2.95 3.84 5.92
C GLY A 40 -2.23 2.82 5.05
N PHE A 41 -3.00 2.02 4.30
CA PHE A 41 -2.46 1.01 3.41
C PHE A 41 -2.51 1.45 1.95
N THR A 42 -2.22 2.72 1.69
CA THR A 42 -2.13 3.27 0.34
C THR A 42 -0.69 3.62 0.02
N TYR A 43 -0.18 3.14 -1.12
CA TYR A 43 1.20 3.35 -1.55
C TYR A 43 1.22 3.80 -3.00
N PHE A 44 1.94 4.88 -3.26
CA PHE A 44 2.11 5.41 -4.61
C PHE A 44 3.45 4.95 -5.15
N GLY A 45 3.44 4.44 -6.38
CA GLY A 45 4.67 4.04 -7.06
C GLY A 45 5.43 5.22 -7.60
N GLY A 46 6.76 5.13 -7.57
CA GLY A 46 7.63 6.12 -8.20
C GLY A 46 7.60 5.99 -9.71
N ALA A 47 8.45 6.80 -10.36
CA ALA A 47 8.48 6.87 -11.82
C ALA A 47 8.78 5.54 -12.51
N ASP A 48 9.54 4.68 -11.83
CA ASP A 48 9.95 3.40 -12.40
C ASP A 48 8.98 2.26 -12.08
N VAL A 49 7.93 2.51 -11.31
CA VAL A 49 6.96 1.49 -10.94
C VAL A 49 5.98 1.28 -12.09
N THR A 50 5.88 0.04 -12.54
CA THR A 50 4.97 -0.38 -13.60
C THR A 50 3.91 -1.32 -13.02
N PRO A 51 2.87 -1.70 -13.81
CA PRO A 51 1.94 -2.72 -13.34
C PRO A 51 2.63 -4.03 -12.95
N VAL A 52 3.68 -4.42 -13.66
CA VAL A 52 4.44 -5.62 -13.31
C VAL A 52 5.10 -5.47 -11.95
N THR A 53 5.66 -4.30 -11.66
CA THR A 53 6.23 -4.02 -10.34
C THR A 53 5.18 -4.22 -9.25
N CYS A 54 3.96 -3.74 -9.47
CA CYS A 54 2.87 -3.88 -8.50
C CYS A 54 2.55 -5.35 -8.23
N VAL A 55 2.47 -6.17 -9.27
CA VAL A 55 2.21 -7.60 -9.13
C VAL A 55 3.33 -8.27 -8.34
N LEU A 56 4.58 -7.98 -8.69
CA LEU A 56 5.72 -8.58 -8.01
C LEU A 56 5.79 -8.17 -6.53
N ALA A 57 5.44 -6.93 -6.22
CA ALA A 57 5.43 -6.45 -4.84
C ALA A 57 4.39 -7.21 -4.00
N VAL A 58 3.18 -7.41 -4.53
CA VAL A 58 2.14 -8.14 -3.83
C VAL A 58 2.52 -9.60 -3.68
N GLN A 59 3.11 -10.20 -4.71
CA GLN A 59 3.60 -11.58 -4.63
C GLN A 59 4.69 -11.74 -3.58
N ALA A 60 5.58 -10.75 -3.47
CA ALA A 60 6.63 -10.77 -2.44
C ALA A 60 6.04 -10.73 -1.04
N LEU A 61 5.01 -9.89 -0.83
CA LEU A 61 4.32 -9.85 0.46
C LEU A 61 3.68 -11.19 0.80
N ALA A 62 3.00 -11.80 -0.16
CA ALA A 62 2.33 -13.08 0.06
C ALA A 62 3.33 -14.20 0.34
N ALA A 63 4.49 -14.18 -0.33
CA ALA A 63 5.51 -15.19 -0.14
C ALA A 63 6.26 -15.03 1.19
N ARG A 64 6.46 -13.79 1.62
CA ARG A 64 7.25 -13.49 2.83
C ARG A 64 6.45 -13.60 4.11
N TYR A 65 5.18 -13.19 4.08
CA TYR A 65 4.35 -13.10 5.27
C TYR A 65 3.13 -13.99 5.13
N GLU A 66 3.09 -15.04 5.92
CA GLU A 66 1.97 -15.99 5.91
C GLU A 66 0.64 -15.32 6.25
N TRP A 67 0.67 -14.34 7.14
CA TRP A 67 -0.54 -13.63 7.56
C TRP A 67 -1.16 -12.80 6.45
N PHE A 68 -0.39 -12.42 5.44
CA PHE A 68 -0.83 -11.44 4.46
C PHE A 68 -2.03 -11.95 3.65
N ALA A 69 -1.92 -13.13 3.06
CA ALA A 69 -3.00 -13.69 2.26
C ALA A 69 -4.27 -13.91 3.08
N GLN A 70 -4.11 -14.31 4.34
CA GLN A 70 -5.23 -14.57 5.24
C GLN A 70 -5.97 -13.30 5.64
N SER A 71 -5.26 -12.18 5.70
CA SER A 71 -5.82 -10.90 6.12
C SER A 71 -6.33 -10.06 4.96
N ALA A 72 -5.88 -10.32 3.76
CA ALA A 72 -6.23 -9.49 2.60
C ALA A 72 -7.69 -9.73 2.20
N ARG A 73 -8.48 -8.66 2.20
CA ARG A 73 -9.86 -8.69 1.71
C ARG A 73 -9.95 -8.14 0.30
N ASN A 74 -9.15 -7.14 -0.01
CA ASN A 74 -9.14 -6.51 -1.31
C ASN A 74 -7.81 -5.81 -1.51
N ILE A 75 -7.23 -5.99 -2.69
CA ILE A 75 -6.01 -5.32 -3.08
C ILE A 75 -6.23 -4.79 -4.49
N ARG A 76 -6.07 -3.48 -4.68
CA ARG A 76 -6.29 -2.84 -5.97
C ARG A 76 -5.05 -2.11 -6.43
N MET A 77 -4.73 -2.26 -7.71
CA MET A 77 -3.78 -1.39 -8.37
C MET A 77 -4.57 -0.31 -9.10
N LEU A 78 -4.19 0.94 -8.90
CA LEU A 78 -4.82 2.08 -9.54
C LEU A 78 -3.81 2.78 -10.42
N ARG A 79 -4.25 3.19 -11.61
CA ARG A 79 -3.46 4.10 -12.43
C ARG A 79 -3.89 5.53 -12.08
N ILE A 80 -2.93 6.36 -11.73
CA ILE A 80 -3.17 7.73 -11.33
C ILE A 80 -2.55 8.65 -12.37
N GLU A 81 -3.36 9.51 -12.98
CA GLU A 81 -2.86 10.48 -13.95
C GLU A 81 -2.62 11.84 -13.31
N GLU A 82 -3.40 12.18 -12.28
CA GLU A 82 -3.25 13.41 -11.55
C GLU A 82 -3.35 13.16 -10.06
N ASN A 83 -2.53 13.87 -9.31
CA ASN A 83 -2.52 13.79 -7.85
C ASN A 83 -2.33 15.20 -7.31
N HIS A 84 -3.34 15.72 -6.65
CA HIS A 84 -3.33 17.06 -6.12
C HIS A 84 -3.57 17.07 -4.63
N ASP A 85 -2.73 17.83 -3.92
CA ASP A 85 -2.89 18.03 -2.49
C ASP A 85 -4.04 19.01 -2.26
N LEU A 86 -5.07 18.57 -1.54
CA LEU A 86 -6.25 19.39 -1.26
C LEU A 86 -6.18 20.10 0.08
N MET A 87 -5.09 19.91 0.83
CA MET A 87 -4.95 20.61 2.12
C MET A 87 -5.05 22.13 2.02
N PRO A 88 -4.46 22.76 0.99
CA PRO A 88 -4.62 24.21 0.85
C PRO A 88 -6.08 24.67 0.70
N ALA A 89 -6.96 23.81 0.21
CA ALA A 89 -8.38 24.18 0.06
C ALA A 89 -9.07 24.40 1.40
N ILE A 90 -8.64 23.70 2.44
CA ILE A 90 -9.20 23.89 3.78
C ILE A 90 -8.96 25.32 4.27
N ARG A 91 -7.78 25.85 4.01
CA ARG A 91 -7.41 27.19 4.49
C ARG A 91 -8.13 28.28 3.74
N LYS A 92 -8.34 28.11 2.46
CA LYS A 92 -9.01 29.11 1.63
C LYS A 92 -10.53 29.08 1.78
N GLY A 93 -11.08 27.90 2.07
CA GLY A 93 -12.50 27.76 2.24
C GLY A 93 -13.03 28.26 3.56
N ALA A 94 -12.13 28.56 4.47
CA ALA A 94 -12.50 29.01 5.82
C ALA A 94 -13.01 30.46 5.79
#